data_5bb153ffbe5645b008c186be46477c1c
#
_entry.id   5bb153ffbe5645b008c186be46477c1c
#
_cell.length_a   1.000
_cell.length_b   1.000
_cell.length_c   1.000
_cell.angle_alpha   90.00
_cell.angle_beta   90.00
_cell.angle_gamma   90.00
#
_symmetry.space_group_name_H-M   'P 1'
#
loop_
_entity.id
_entity.type
_entity.pdbx_description
1 polymer ?
#
loop_
_entity_poly.entity_id
_entity_poly.type
_entity_poly.pdbx_seq_one_letter_code
_entity_poly.pdbx_strand_id
1 'polypeptide(L)'
;MPETLNLTNSTPGAPLTLEMIKGVLVKEVLARPTLCIGDAAAMLGVGPRTLSAVLKREGGGNFCSFVSDLRLAEAERLLRLRRYARFSAEQIGLMVGFASRQSFYPHFKEKYGCTPIEYRSRNLNENKRPEDADY
;
A
#
# COMPACT_ATOMS: atom_id res chain seq x y z
N MET A 1 9.81 3.12 18.41
CA MET A 1 10.19 4.49 18.47
C MET A 1 11.55 4.79 17.85
N PRO A 2 12.55 4.05 18.12
CA PRO A 2 13.87 4.34 17.56
C PRO A 2 13.91 4.41 16.04
N GLU A 3 13.10 3.62 15.38
CA GLU A 3 13.13 3.60 13.92
C GLU A 3 12.78 4.92 13.30
N THR A 4 11.78 5.58 13.88
CA THR A 4 11.37 6.89 13.37
C THR A 4 12.48 7.91 13.56
N LEU A 5 13.13 7.85 14.70
CA LEU A 5 14.23 8.74 14.98
C LEU A 5 15.43 8.44 14.09
N ASN A 6 15.64 7.18 13.77
CA ASN A 6 16.75 6.82 12.90
C ASN A 6 16.62 7.47 11.54
N LEU A 7 15.39 7.56 11.04
CA LEU A 7 15.15 8.18 9.76
C LEU A 7 15.63 9.63 9.75
N THR A 8 15.33 10.36 10.83
CA THR A 8 15.73 11.76 10.90
C THR A 8 17.20 11.92 11.25
N ASN A 9 17.74 10.96 11.99
CA ASN A 9 19.11 11.08 12.47
C ASN A 9 20.15 10.65 11.45
N SER A 10 19.80 9.77 10.53
CA SER A 10 20.78 9.20 9.63
C SER A 10 21.34 10.23 8.67
N THR A 11 20.53 11.19 8.25
CA THR A 11 21.02 12.25 7.36
C THR A 11 20.38 13.58 7.74
N PRO A 12 20.93 14.23 8.76
CA PRO A 12 20.37 15.52 9.20
C PRO A 12 20.39 16.50 8.03
N GLY A 13 19.26 17.16 7.80
CA GLY A 13 19.16 18.12 6.74
C GLY A 13 18.77 17.57 5.40
N ALA A 14 18.79 16.24 5.24
CA ALA A 14 18.35 15.63 4.00
C ALA A 14 16.84 15.73 3.88
N PRO A 15 16.33 15.95 2.66
CA PRO A 15 14.87 16.03 2.48
C PRO A 15 14.22 14.67 2.69
N LEU A 16 13.01 14.69 3.20
CA LEU A 16 12.20 13.49 3.32
C LEU A 16 11.74 13.08 1.92
N THR A 17 12.00 11.83 1.55
CA THR A 17 11.65 11.35 0.21
C THR A 17 10.47 10.40 0.29
N LEU A 18 9.85 10.16 -0.87
CA LEU A 18 8.73 9.24 -0.96
C LEU A 18 9.13 7.83 -0.51
N GLU A 19 10.34 7.41 -0.88
CA GLU A 19 10.83 6.10 -0.48
C GLU A 19 10.94 5.96 1.03
N MET A 20 11.42 7.00 1.68
CA MET A 20 11.55 6.99 3.12
C MET A 20 10.19 6.95 3.80
N ILE A 21 9.24 7.70 3.26
CA ILE A 21 7.88 7.70 3.78
C ILE A 21 7.26 6.31 3.65
N LYS A 22 7.39 5.70 2.49
CA LYS A 22 6.87 4.35 2.27
C LYS A 22 7.50 3.36 3.24
N GLY A 23 8.80 3.43 3.43
CA GLY A 23 9.51 2.51 4.30
C GLY A 23 9.01 2.55 5.73
N VAL A 24 8.71 3.75 6.23
CA VAL A 24 8.24 3.91 7.60
C VAL A 24 6.78 3.52 7.73
N LEU A 25 5.95 3.87 6.77
CA LEU A 25 4.50 3.77 6.92
C LEU A 25 3.88 2.49 6.40
N VAL A 26 4.59 1.69 5.60
CA VAL A 26 3.94 0.61 4.88
C VAL A 26 3.20 -0.37 5.79
N LYS A 27 3.81 -0.76 6.91
CA LYS A 27 3.18 -1.71 7.80
C LYS A 27 1.88 -1.15 8.40
N GLU A 28 1.91 0.12 8.80
CA GLU A 28 0.73 0.73 9.40
C GLU A 28 -0.37 0.93 8.37
N VAL A 29 0.02 1.31 7.16
CA VAL A 29 -0.96 1.51 6.08
C VAL A 29 -1.70 0.21 5.79
N LEU A 30 -0.98 -0.90 5.74
CA LEU A 30 -1.59 -2.19 5.45
C LEU A 30 -2.43 -2.71 6.62
N ALA A 31 -2.03 -2.39 7.84
CA ALA A 31 -2.69 -2.94 9.03
C ALA A 31 -3.86 -2.10 9.53
N ARG A 32 -3.90 -0.82 9.20
CA ARG A 32 -4.87 0.10 9.80
C ARG A 32 -5.73 0.79 8.75
N PRO A 33 -6.97 0.31 8.57
CA PRO A 33 -7.87 0.95 7.61
C PRO A 33 -8.16 2.41 7.90
N THR A 34 -8.05 2.82 9.17
CA THR A 34 -8.40 4.17 9.59
C THR A 34 -7.17 5.04 9.83
N LEU A 35 -6.01 4.66 9.32
CA LEU A 35 -4.82 5.48 9.49
C LEU A 35 -5.03 6.86 8.88
N CYS A 36 -4.78 7.90 9.67
CA CYS A 36 -4.96 9.27 9.21
C CYS A 36 -3.60 9.95 9.04
N ILE A 37 -3.63 11.11 8.38
CA ILE A 37 -2.39 11.84 8.12
C ILE A 37 -1.70 12.29 9.40
N GLY A 38 -2.50 12.59 10.44
CA GLY A 38 -1.92 12.99 11.72
C GLY A 38 -1.09 11.88 12.33
N ASP A 39 -1.61 10.65 12.29
CA ASP A 39 -0.87 9.49 12.80
C ASP A 39 0.40 9.26 12.00
N ALA A 40 0.29 9.34 10.68
CA ALA A 40 1.43 9.09 9.81
C ALA A 40 2.51 10.15 10.02
N ALA A 41 2.11 11.41 10.13
CA ALA A 41 3.07 12.48 10.34
C ALA A 41 3.80 12.31 11.66
N ALA A 42 3.07 11.91 12.71
CA ALA A 42 3.68 11.68 14.02
C ALA A 42 4.73 10.58 13.95
N MET A 43 4.44 9.51 13.18
CA MET A 43 5.40 8.43 13.00
C MET A 43 6.68 8.89 12.31
N LEU A 44 6.54 9.89 11.44
CA LEU A 44 7.68 10.43 10.70
C LEU A 44 8.36 11.58 11.43
N GLY A 45 7.79 12.03 12.53
CA GLY A 45 8.38 13.12 13.29
C GLY A 45 8.17 14.48 12.65
N VAL A 46 7.14 14.64 11.84
CA VAL A 46 6.84 15.91 11.17
C VAL A 46 5.39 16.28 11.41
N GLY A 47 5.03 17.50 11.05
CA GLY A 47 3.64 17.93 11.14
C GLY A 47 2.84 17.45 9.94
N PRO A 48 1.49 17.40 10.08
CA PRO A 48 0.66 16.94 8.94
C PRO A 48 0.80 17.82 7.70
N ARG A 49 0.95 19.12 7.87
CA ARG A 49 1.13 20.00 6.71
C ARG A 49 2.45 19.72 6.01
N THR A 50 3.49 19.46 6.78
CA THR A 50 4.78 19.11 6.20
C THR A 50 4.68 17.82 5.40
N LEU A 51 4.03 16.82 5.98
CA LEU A 51 3.86 15.56 5.26
C LEU A 51 3.07 15.77 3.98
N SER A 52 1.99 16.54 4.04
CA SER A 52 1.19 16.80 2.84
C SER A 52 2.02 17.47 1.75
N ALA A 53 2.82 18.46 2.14
CA ALA A 53 3.66 19.17 1.18
C ALA A 53 4.71 18.26 0.56
N VAL A 54 5.32 17.40 1.38
CA VAL A 54 6.32 16.47 0.88
C VAL A 54 5.69 15.48 -0.10
N LEU A 55 4.51 14.95 0.22
CA LEU A 55 3.85 14.02 -0.69
C LEU A 55 3.58 14.65 -2.04
N LYS A 56 3.12 15.90 -2.05
CA LYS A 56 2.88 16.58 -3.31
C LYS A 56 4.17 16.82 -4.08
N ARG A 57 5.21 17.24 -3.38
CA ARG A 57 6.50 17.49 -4.01
C ARG A 57 7.07 16.22 -4.62
N GLU A 58 6.91 15.10 -3.94
CA GLU A 58 7.48 13.84 -4.36
C GLU A 58 6.60 13.05 -5.33
N GLY A 59 5.46 13.62 -5.70
CA GLY A 59 4.60 12.95 -6.68
C GLY A 59 3.65 11.92 -6.09
N GLY A 60 3.50 11.89 -4.77
CA GLY A 60 2.60 10.95 -4.11
C GLY A 60 1.15 11.41 -4.05
N GLY A 61 0.86 12.61 -4.51
CA GLY A 61 -0.48 13.14 -4.45
C GLY A 61 -0.88 13.50 -3.03
N ASN A 62 -2.16 13.40 -2.73
CA ASN A 62 -2.59 13.65 -1.36
C ASN A 62 -2.42 12.37 -0.54
N PHE A 63 -2.61 12.49 0.77
CA PHE A 63 -2.38 11.36 1.67
C PHE A 63 -3.30 10.17 1.34
N CYS A 64 -4.56 10.44 1.02
CA CYS A 64 -5.49 9.36 0.69
C CYS A 64 -5.05 8.59 -0.54
N SER A 65 -4.62 9.30 -1.57
CA SER A 65 -4.11 8.65 -2.78
C SER A 65 -2.85 7.84 -2.49
N PHE A 66 -1.96 8.40 -1.69
CA PHE A 66 -0.72 7.73 -1.32
C PHE A 66 -1.02 6.41 -0.60
N VAL A 67 -1.92 6.46 0.38
CA VAL A 67 -2.29 5.27 1.14
C VAL A 67 -2.96 4.23 0.26
N SER A 68 -3.90 4.68 -0.58
CA SER A 68 -4.58 3.75 -1.49
C SER A 68 -3.61 3.08 -2.44
N ASP A 69 -2.65 3.84 -2.96
CA ASP A 69 -1.66 3.27 -3.87
C ASP A 69 -0.82 2.19 -3.19
N LEU A 70 -0.41 2.42 -1.94
CA LEU A 70 0.35 1.40 -1.22
C LEU A 70 -0.47 0.14 -1.02
N ARG A 71 -1.73 0.30 -0.63
CA ARG A 71 -2.60 -0.85 -0.41
C ARG A 71 -2.86 -1.59 -1.70
N LEU A 72 -3.10 -0.86 -2.79
CA LEU A 72 -3.36 -1.49 -4.07
C LEU A 72 -2.15 -2.24 -4.60
N ALA A 73 -0.96 -1.69 -4.41
CA ALA A 73 0.26 -2.37 -4.85
C ALA A 73 0.44 -3.69 -4.12
N GLU A 74 0.16 -3.71 -2.82
CA GLU A 74 0.28 -4.97 -2.07
C GLU A 74 -0.82 -5.94 -2.46
N ALA A 75 -2.05 -5.46 -2.66
CA ALA A 75 -3.14 -6.33 -3.09
C ALA A 75 -2.82 -6.95 -4.46
N GLU A 76 -2.28 -6.14 -5.36
CA GLU A 76 -1.92 -6.63 -6.70
C GLU A 76 -0.88 -7.73 -6.58
N ARG A 77 0.10 -7.55 -5.72
CA ARG A 77 1.12 -8.56 -5.50
C ARG A 77 0.52 -9.86 -4.96
N LEU A 78 -0.36 -9.75 -3.96
CA LEU A 78 -0.97 -10.94 -3.37
C LEU A 78 -1.88 -11.67 -4.35
N LEU A 79 -2.58 -10.92 -5.20
CA LEU A 79 -3.46 -11.54 -6.18
C LEU A 79 -2.70 -12.38 -7.20
N ARG A 80 -1.42 -12.06 -7.42
CA ARG A 80 -0.59 -12.82 -8.34
C ARG A 80 0.05 -14.07 -7.72
N LEU A 81 0.04 -14.15 -6.39
CA LEU A 81 0.69 -15.26 -5.70
C LEU A 81 -0.27 -16.44 -5.54
N ARG A 82 0.14 -17.59 -6.03
CA ARG A 82 -0.72 -18.77 -5.95
C ARG A 82 -1.01 -19.20 -4.52
N ARG A 83 -0.08 -18.98 -3.61
CA ARG A 83 -0.31 -19.37 -2.22
C ARG A 83 -1.43 -18.56 -1.56
N TYR A 84 -1.84 -17.46 -2.18
CA TYR A 84 -2.98 -16.67 -1.71
C TYR A 84 -4.24 -16.94 -2.51
N ALA A 85 -4.23 -17.94 -3.41
CA ALA A 85 -5.37 -18.20 -4.26
C ALA A 85 -6.61 -18.64 -3.50
N ARG A 86 -6.43 -19.20 -2.31
CA ARG A 86 -7.56 -19.64 -1.49
C ARG A 86 -8.32 -18.49 -0.83
N PHE A 87 -7.74 -17.33 -0.81
CA PHE A 87 -8.41 -16.15 -0.24
C PHE A 87 -9.20 -15.46 -1.33
N SER A 88 -10.42 -15.00 -0.99
CA SER A 88 -11.19 -14.25 -1.95
C SER A 88 -10.54 -12.91 -2.23
N ALA A 89 -10.91 -12.28 -3.34
CA ALA A 89 -10.40 -10.94 -3.65
C ALA A 89 -10.78 -9.95 -2.56
N GLU A 90 -12.00 -10.10 -2.03
CA GLU A 90 -12.44 -9.23 -0.94
C GLU A 90 -11.56 -9.42 0.30
N GLN A 91 -11.24 -10.67 0.62
CA GLN A 91 -10.37 -10.93 1.77
C GLN A 91 -9.00 -10.30 1.59
N ILE A 92 -8.47 -10.37 0.37
CA ILE A 92 -7.17 -9.73 0.10
C ILE A 92 -7.27 -8.22 0.28
N GLY A 93 -8.36 -7.61 -0.18
CA GLY A 93 -8.55 -6.18 0.04
C GLY A 93 -8.53 -5.80 1.50
N LEU A 94 -9.19 -6.60 2.33
CA LEU A 94 -9.19 -6.36 3.77
C LEU A 94 -7.81 -6.57 4.37
N MET A 95 -7.08 -7.58 3.89
CA MET A 95 -5.74 -7.88 4.40
C MET A 95 -4.76 -6.75 4.16
N VAL A 96 -4.97 -5.97 3.11
CA VAL A 96 -4.05 -4.88 2.80
C VAL A 96 -4.53 -3.53 3.35
N GLY A 97 -5.63 -3.53 4.10
CA GLY A 97 -6.02 -2.33 4.83
C GLY A 97 -7.24 -1.59 4.30
N PHE A 98 -7.89 -2.08 3.26
CA PHE A 98 -9.15 -1.48 2.84
C PHE A 98 -10.24 -1.86 3.83
N ALA A 99 -11.14 -0.93 4.10
CA ALA A 99 -12.18 -1.14 5.09
C ALA A 99 -13.27 -2.08 4.60
N SER A 100 -13.47 -2.15 3.28
CA SER A 100 -14.57 -2.93 2.73
C SER A 100 -14.34 -3.20 1.25
N ARG A 101 -15.14 -4.12 0.71
CA ARG A 101 -15.13 -4.39 -0.72
C ARG A 101 -15.52 -3.16 -1.51
N GLN A 102 -16.49 -2.40 -0.99
CA GLN A 102 -16.96 -1.20 -1.67
C GLN A 102 -15.85 -0.14 -1.79
N SER A 103 -14.91 -0.16 -0.88
CA SER A 103 -13.77 0.74 -0.95
C SER A 103 -12.68 0.18 -1.87
N PHE A 104 -12.44 -1.14 -1.79
CA PHE A 104 -11.34 -1.77 -2.49
C PHE A 104 -11.56 -1.86 -4.01
N TYR A 105 -12.72 -2.38 -4.41
CA TYR A 105 -12.95 -2.68 -5.82
C TYR A 105 -12.86 -1.46 -6.74
N PRO A 106 -13.52 -0.34 -6.43
CA PRO A 106 -13.44 0.80 -7.33
C PRO A 106 -12.03 1.36 -7.47
N HIS A 107 -11.27 1.39 -6.36
CA HIS A 107 -9.90 1.89 -6.43
C HIS A 107 -9.03 0.97 -7.27
N PHE A 108 -9.21 -0.34 -7.10
CA PHE A 108 -8.42 -1.29 -7.88
C PHE A 108 -8.74 -1.18 -9.37
N LYS A 109 -10.03 -1.10 -9.69
CA LYS A 109 -10.43 -1.02 -11.09
C LYS A 109 -9.93 0.26 -11.74
N GLU A 110 -9.95 1.35 -11.01
CA GLU A 110 -9.47 2.61 -11.55
C GLU A 110 -7.97 2.53 -11.86
N LYS A 111 -7.21 1.91 -10.98
CA LYS A 111 -5.76 1.85 -11.16
C LYS A 111 -5.34 0.82 -12.21
N TYR A 112 -5.96 -0.35 -12.21
CA TYR A 112 -5.51 -1.46 -13.04
C TYR A 112 -6.42 -1.77 -14.22
N GLY A 113 -7.56 -1.08 -14.35
CA GLY A 113 -8.44 -1.24 -15.51
C GLY A 113 -9.34 -2.44 -15.47
N CYS A 114 -9.31 -3.24 -14.40
CA CYS A 114 -10.16 -4.41 -14.26
C CYS A 114 -10.41 -4.68 -12.79
N THR A 115 -11.38 -5.55 -12.49
CA THR A 115 -11.67 -5.91 -11.12
C THR A 115 -10.55 -6.79 -10.55
N PRO A 116 -10.45 -6.86 -9.22
CA PRO A 116 -9.46 -7.77 -8.63
C PRO A 116 -9.64 -9.22 -9.05
N ILE A 117 -10.89 -9.66 -9.20
CA ILE A 117 -11.15 -11.04 -9.62
C ILE A 117 -10.65 -11.28 -11.03
N GLU A 118 -10.95 -10.35 -11.93
CA GLU A 118 -10.48 -10.45 -13.31
C GLU A 118 -8.96 -10.43 -13.38
N TYR A 119 -8.35 -9.57 -12.57
CA TYR A 119 -6.90 -9.45 -12.55
C TYR A 119 -6.26 -10.77 -12.08
N ARG A 120 -6.81 -11.36 -11.03
CA ARG A 120 -6.29 -12.63 -10.52
C ARG A 120 -6.40 -13.73 -11.56
N SER A 121 -7.57 -13.87 -12.18
CA SER A 121 -7.77 -14.92 -13.17
C SER A 121 -6.78 -14.81 -14.31
N ARG A 122 -6.59 -13.58 -14.79
CA ARG A 122 -5.67 -13.36 -15.90
C ARG A 122 -4.24 -13.69 -15.52
N ASN A 123 -3.82 -13.24 -14.35
CA ASN A 123 -2.43 -13.43 -13.95
C ASN A 123 -2.10 -14.84 -13.53
N LEU A 124 -3.00 -15.53 -12.84
CA LEU A 124 -2.75 -16.91 -12.49
C LEU A 124 -2.65 -17.80 -13.72
N ASN A 125 -3.50 -17.54 -14.71
CA ASN A 125 -3.43 -18.31 -15.95
C ASN A 125 -2.13 -18.07 -16.70
N GLU A 126 -1.70 -16.82 -16.76
CA GLU A 126 -0.50 -16.48 -17.52
C GLU A 126 0.76 -16.96 -16.83
N ASN A 127 0.76 -17.00 -15.50
CA ASN A 127 1.95 -17.35 -14.74
C ASN A 127 1.95 -18.78 -14.26
N LYS A 128 1.05 -19.60 -14.77
CA LYS A 128 0.96 -20.98 -14.32
C LYS A 128 2.19 -21.75 -14.78
N ARG A 129 2.86 -22.41 -13.84
CA ARG A 129 4.04 -23.22 -14.12
C ARG A 129 3.92 -24.53 -13.35
N PRO A 130 4.68 -25.57 -13.78
CA PRO A 130 4.59 -26.86 -13.09
C PRO A 130 4.81 -26.78 -11.59
N GLU A 131 5.78 -25.98 -11.16
CA GLU A 131 6.07 -25.86 -9.74
C GLU A 131 4.94 -25.15 -9.00
N ASP A 132 4.11 -24.38 -9.70
CA ASP A 132 2.98 -23.70 -9.08
C ASP A 132 1.77 -24.61 -8.93
N ALA A 133 1.75 -25.71 -9.62
CA ALA A 133 0.61 -26.60 -9.59
C ALA A 133 0.47 -27.34 -8.26
N ASP A 134 1.46 -27.30 -7.45
CA ASP A 134 1.45 -27.99 -6.16
C ASP A 134 0.65 -27.26 -5.10
N TYR A 135 0.18 -26.06 -5.37
CA TYR A 135 -0.58 -25.29 -4.38
C TYR A 135 -2.08 -25.48 -4.48
#